data_eda6fb450b4a335530c7b53daa5a52db
#
_entry.id   eda6fb450b4a335530c7b53daa5a52db
#
_cell.length_a   1.000
_cell.length_b   1.000
_cell.length_c   1.000
_cell.angle_alpha   90.00
_cell.angle_beta   90.00
_cell.angle_gamma   90.00
#
_symmetry.space_group_name_H-M   'P 1'
#
loop_
_entity.id
_entity.type
_entity.pdbx_description
1 polymer ?
#
loop_
_entity_poly.entity_id
_entity_poly.type
_entity_poly.pdbx_seq_one_letter_code
_entity_poly.pdbx_strand_id
1 'polypeptide(L)'
;MSPWTKRLNLTLAALGLAIATTAFAQPEIVREGEAGHRKMCNAMELKPFDAANWSKLSDWTNGAALTPGDYSGKVVLIVTWADWYPPSVRALNLAKGLAEKYSKDGLVVVAAHDPQGWKEAKKPSVDKDVSFLLALDAKGEFRKAIGQDQDPDFFVIDRAGQMRYCDITTESVQPAVEYLLKEKADDAANINAKLAADAAAKDAERRRTDAIRKGIDLTSLPEIPFTMPTPEAYKDVRWPRMPRDPNSPPEDPKNPDPPIVMNTPDVGFYPKKPEMAGRAILMYFWNPDVRASFEVMPAMDQLQKMYARDLVVIGVVSPLHDGNNQDVKLDGDVDSIQKKLEEFSKQYKLGHTLLIDTSGSLLQTATNRNQTQVLLPWGAIMSSDNVLRWGGWLALPQARGAFDRVLSVDPGIIARHRAEDEYLRTKTGK
;
A
#
# COMPACT_ATOMS: atom_id res chain seq x y z
N MET A 1 4.87 74.82 28.48
CA MET A 1 4.64 74.69 27.03
C MET A 1 5.52 73.54 26.54
N SER A 2 4.93 72.36 26.34
CA SER A 2 5.60 71.14 25.88
C SER A 2 5.11 70.83 24.48
N PRO A 3 5.98 70.46 23.52
CA PRO A 3 5.52 69.81 22.30
C PRO A 3 5.76 68.31 22.35
N TRP A 4 4.69 67.63 22.03
CA TRP A 4 4.62 66.18 21.83
C TRP A 4 5.44 65.74 20.63
N THR A 5 6.37 64.79 20.83
CA THR A 5 6.99 64.01 19.77
C THR A 5 6.23 62.71 19.59
N LYS A 6 5.47 62.56 18.50
CA LYS A 6 4.88 61.32 18.04
C LYS A 6 5.98 60.43 17.47
N ARG A 7 6.22 59.28 18.10
CA ARG A 7 7.00 58.19 17.50
C ARG A 7 6.10 57.37 16.59
N LEU A 8 6.42 57.38 15.31
CA LEU A 8 5.82 56.52 14.28
C LEU A 8 6.50 55.16 14.39
N ASN A 9 5.79 54.14 14.88
CA ASN A 9 6.23 52.75 14.80
C ASN A 9 5.85 52.22 13.41
N LEU A 10 6.83 52.08 12.51
CA LEU A 10 6.71 51.27 11.31
C LEU A 10 6.82 49.80 11.68
N THR A 11 5.70 49.10 11.72
CA THR A 11 5.64 47.64 11.71
C THR A 11 5.82 47.17 10.25
N LEU A 12 7.02 46.69 9.92
CA LEU A 12 7.22 45.91 8.68
C LEU A 12 6.49 44.56 8.86
N ALA A 13 5.34 44.44 8.20
CA ALA A 13 4.71 43.14 7.98
C ALA A 13 5.47 42.43 6.86
N ALA A 14 6.36 41.52 7.24
CA ALA A 14 6.94 40.56 6.29
C ALA A 14 5.85 39.56 5.87
N LEU A 15 5.25 39.79 4.70
CA LEU A 15 4.40 38.82 4.03
C LEU A 15 5.33 37.69 3.54
N GLY A 16 5.47 36.65 4.34
CA GLY A 16 6.03 35.40 3.92
C GLY A 16 5.08 34.71 2.92
N LEU A 17 5.39 34.83 1.63
CA LEU A 17 4.75 34.02 0.60
C LEU A 17 5.16 32.56 0.84
N ALA A 18 4.37 31.82 1.59
CA ALA A 18 4.48 30.35 1.64
C ALA A 18 4.06 29.83 0.27
N ILE A 19 5.03 29.59 -0.61
CA ILE A 19 4.80 28.79 -1.81
C ILE A 19 4.53 27.38 -1.30
N ALA A 20 3.25 27.03 -1.17
CA ALA A 20 2.83 25.66 -0.99
C ALA A 20 3.23 24.89 -2.25
N THR A 21 4.40 24.28 -2.22
CA THR A 21 4.75 23.23 -3.18
C THR A 21 3.79 22.08 -2.90
N THR A 22 2.77 21.93 -3.73
CA THR A 22 1.94 20.72 -3.77
C THR A 22 2.88 19.58 -4.13
N ALA A 23 3.38 18.90 -3.12
CA ALA A 23 4.08 17.64 -3.32
C ALA A 23 3.03 16.65 -3.86
N PHE A 24 3.05 16.39 -5.16
CA PHE A 24 2.27 15.31 -5.74
C PHE A 24 2.72 14.01 -5.07
N ALA A 25 1.78 13.32 -4.43
CA ALA A 25 2.07 12.02 -3.83
C ALA A 25 2.63 11.09 -4.91
N GLN A 26 3.77 10.46 -4.62
CA GLN A 26 4.36 9.49 -5.54
C GLN A 26 3.37 8.32 -5.72
N PRO A 27 3.01 7.95 -6.96
CA PRO A 27 2.12 6.82 -7.20
C PRO A 27 2.75 5.52 -6.70
N GLU A 28 1.93 4.56 -6.35
CA GLU A 28 2.41 3.21 -6.06
C GLU A 28 2.82 2.53 -7.37
N ILE A 29 4.10 2.28 -7.50
CA ILE A 29 4.66 1.58 -8.64
C ILE A 29 5.00 0.17 -8.20
N VAL A 30 4.24 -0.78 -8.72
CA VAL A 30 4.43 -2.21 -8.44
C VAL A 30 5.54 -2.73 -9.35
N ARG A 31 6.52 -3.38 -8.75
CA ARG A 31 7.67 -3.98 -9.43
C ARG A 31 7.47 -5.47 -9.54
N GLU A 32 7.96 -6.05 -10.63
CA GLU A 32 7.91 -7.50 -10.89
C GLU A 32 9.26 -8.18 -10.59
N GLY A 33 9.33 -9.47 -10.84
CA GLY A 33 10.52 -10.29 -10.70
C GLY A 33 10.70 -10.96 -9.33
N GLU A 34 11.33 -12.14 -9.35
CA GLU A 34 11.65 -12.92 -8.16
C GLU A 34 12.87 -12.35 -7.42
N ALA A 35 13.15 -12.87 -6.20
CA ALA A 35 14.10 -12.29 -5.26
C ALA A 35 15.50 -11.97 -5.84
N GLY A 36 16.06 -12.86 -6.66
CA GLY A 36 17.38 -12.66 -7.29
C GLY A 36 17.36 -11.56 -8.35
N HIS A 37 16.37 -11.63 -9.24
CA HIS A 37 16.13 -10.65 -10.31
C HIS A 37 15.80 -9.28 -9.70
N ARG A 38 14.86 -9.22 -8.75
CA ARG A 38 14.49 -7.97 -8.09
C ARG A 38 15.67 -7.30 -7.39
N LYS A 39 16.59 -8.07 -6.80
CA LYS A 39 17.81 -7.53 -6.21
C LYS A 39 18.70 -6.82 -7.27
N MET A 40 18.81 -7.41 -8.44
CA MET A 40 19.56 -6.81 -9.57
C MET A 40 18.88 -5.51 -10.03
N CYS A 41 17.59 -5.52 -10.27
CA CYS A 41 16.82 -4.35 -10.67
C CYS A 41 16.91 -3.22 -9.62
N ASN A 42 16.75 -3.52 -8.33
CA ASN A 42 16.90 -2.54 -7.25
C ASN A 42 18.32 -1.94 -7.20
N ALA A 43 19.32 -2.69 -7.63
CA ALA A 43 20.70 -2.19 -7.69
C ALA A 43 20.92 -1.21 -8.87
N MET A 44 20.07 -1.25 -9.89
CA MET A 44 20.10 -0.32 -11.04
C MET A 44 19.23 0.92 -10.83
N GLU A 45 18.17 0.83 -10.03
CA GLU A 45 17.30 1.98 -9.77
C GLU A 45 18.05 3.15 -9.12
N LEU A 46 17.69 4.36 -9.50
CA LEU A 46 18.28 5.63 -9.06
C LEU A 46 19.77 5.80 -9.41
N LYS A 47 20.27 5.01 -10.36
CA LYS A 47 21.61 5.17 -10.91
C LYS A 47 21.55 5.65 -12.35
N PRO A 48 22.58 6.38 -12.84
CA PRO A 48 22.65 6.76 -14.23
C PRO A 48 22.51 5.54 -15.14
N PHE A 49 21.62 5.65 -16.12
CA PHE A 49 21.50 4.63 -17.15
C PHE A 49 22.76 4.65 -18.03
N ASP A 50 23.38 3.49 -18.21
CA ASP A 50 24.54 3.37 -19.07
C ASP A 50 24.11 3.51 -20.55
N ALA A 51 24.41 4.66 -21.13
CA ALA A 51 24.07 4.98 -22.50
C ALA A 51 24.74 4.03 -23.53
N ALA A 52 25.82 3.34 -23.16
CA ALA A 52 26.44 2.33 -24.01
C ALA A 52 25.49 1.16 -24.31
N ASN A 53 24.44 0.96 -23.50
CA ASN A 53 23.44 -0.06 -23.75
C ASN A 53 22.68 0.16 -25.06
N TRP A 54 22.49 1.40 -25.49
CA TRP A 54 21.84 1.67 -26.80
C TRP A 54 22.59 1.09 -27.98
N SER A 55 23.91 0.97 -27.90
CA SER A 55 24.73 0.36 -28.96
C SER A 55 24.55 -1.17 -29.10
N LYS A 56 23.92 -1.81 -28.14
CA LYS A 56 23.57 -3.24 -28.17
C LYS A 56 22.33 -3.51 -29.02
N LEU A 57 21.56 -2.47 -29.32
CA LEU A 57 20.42 -2.52 -30.22
C LEU A 57 20.80 -2.23 -31.64
N SER A 58 20.14 -2.86 -32.60
CA SER A 58 20.36 -2.71 -34.02
C SER A 58 19.05 -2.51 -34.77
N ASP A 59 19.14 -2.35 -36.10
CA ASP A 59 17.97 -2.29 -37.00
C ASP A 59 16.89 -1.29 -36.53
N TRP A 60 17.33 -0.11 -36.10
CA TRP A 60 16.43 0.93 -35.61
C TRP A 60 15.44 1.36 -36.71
N THR A 61 14.19 1.53 -36.33
CA THR A 61 13.08 1.97 -37.16
C THR A 61 12.41 3.19 -36.53
N ASN A 62 11.85 4.07 -37.34
CA ASN A 62 11.22 5.35 -36.94
C ASN A 62 12.21 6.38 -36.33
N GLY A 63 13.51 6.17 -36.49
CA GLY A 63 14.56 7.08 -36.06
C GLY A 63 15.91 6.40 -35.97
N ALA A 64 16.91 7.16 -35.56
CA ALA A 64 18.28 6.66 -35.34
C ALA A 64 18.43 6.14 -33.91
N ALA A 65 19.53 5.41 -33.67
CA ALA A 65 19.93 5.00 -32.32
C ALA A 65 20.03 6.21 -31.39
N LEU A 66 19.52 6.07 -30.17
CA LEU A 66 19.52 7.14 -29.18
C LEU A 66 20.93 7.47 -28.70
N THR A 67 21.23 8.75 -28.67
CA THR A 67 22.39 9.30 -27.96
C THR A 67 21.94 10.01 -26.66
N PRO A 68 22.82 10.22 -25.67
CA PRO A 68 22.44 10.94 -24.44
C PRO A 68 21.80 12.31 -24.71
N GLY A 69 22.17 13.00 -25.78
CA GLY A 69 21.60 14.30 -26.17
C GLY A 69 20.12 14.19 -26.57
N ASP A 70 19.69 13.07 -27.14
CA ASP A 70 18.33 12.89 -27.66
C ASP A 70 17.28 12.78 -26.55
N TYR A 71 17.67 12.30 -25.38
CA TYR A 71 16.77 12.12 -24.24
C TYR A 71 17.14 12.93 -22.99
N SER A 72 18.16 13.77 -23.06
CA SER A 72 18.49 14.69 -21.97
C SER A 72 17.29 15.56 -21.58
N GLY A 73 16.94 15.57 -20.30
CA GLY A 73 15.77 16.29 -19.78
C GLY A 73 14.41 15.68 -20.14
N LYS A 74 14.40 14.49 -20.74
CA LYS A 74 13.18 13.76 -21.14
C LYS A 74 13.01 12.49 -20.28
N VAL A 75 11.80 11.96 -20.26
CA VAL A 75 11.48 10.65 -19.70
C VAL A 75 11.59 9.60 -20.82
N VAL A 76 12.27 8.48 -20.56
CA VAL A 76 12.36 7.39 -21.54
C VAL A 76 11.62 6.17 -21.00
N LEU A 77 10.64 5.70 -21.75
CA LEU A 77 9.99 4.40 -21.52
C LEU A 77 10.63 3.35 -22.43
N ILE A 78 11.19 2.32 -21.83
CA ILE A 78 11.69 1.15 -22.55
C ILE A 78 10.66 0.03 -22.38
N VAL A 79 10.33 -0.63 -23.50
CA VAL A 79 9.45 -1.80 -23.54
C VAL A 79 10.20 -2.93 -24.23
N THR A 80 10.37 -4.06 -23.56
CA THR A 80 10.81 -5.28 -24.22
C THR A 80 9.60 -6.03 -24.76
N TRP A 81 9.71 -6.60 -25.96
CA TRP A 81 8.56 -7.22 -26.59
C TRP A 81 8.93 -8.28 -27.64
N ALA A 82 7.95 -9.12 -27.94
CA ALA A 82 8.03 -10.11 -29.01
C ALA A 82 6.70 -10.10 -29.79
N ASP A 83 6.75 -10.09 -31.12
CA ASP A 83 5.56 -10.00 -32.00
C ASP A 83 4.68 -11.26 -31.94
N TRP A 84 5.29 -12.40 -31.65
CA TRP A 84 4.60 -13.69 -31.54
C TRP A 84 3.92 -13.89 -30.17
N TYR A 85 4.11 -12.98 -29.22
CA TYR A 85 3.56 -13.11 -27.86
C TYR A 85 2.44 -12.06 -27.62
N PRO A 86 1.17 -12.47 -27.56
CA PRO A 86 0.05 -11.51 -27.46
C PRO A 86 0.09 -10.51 -26.32
N PRO A 87 0.58 -10.84 -25.10
CA PRO A 87 0.78 -9.83 -24.04
C PRO A 87 1.76 -8.72 -24.45
N SER A 88 2.86 -9.04 -25.13
CA SER A 88 3.82 -8.05 -25.65
C SER A 88 3.20 -7.11 -26.67
N VAL A 89 2.33 -7.63 -27.52
CA VAL A 89 1.59 -6.81 -28.50
C VAL A 89 0.66 -5.83 -27.80
N ARG A 90 -0.02 -6.26 -26.73
CA ARG A 90 -0.85 -5.35 -25.90
C ARG A 90 0.00 -4.27 -25.20
N ALA A 91 1.19 -4.64 -24.69
CA ALA A 91 2.12 -3.71 -24.08
C ALA A 91 2.60 -2.64 -25.07
N LEU A 92 2.86 -3.04 -26.33
CA LEU A 92 3.22 -2.12 -27.39
C LEU A 92 2.11 -1.12 -27.70
N ASN A 93 0.84 -1.56 -27.66
CA ASN A 93 -0.34 -0.68 -27.81
C ASN A 93 -0.46 0.33 -26.67
N LEU A 94 -0.18 -0.10 -25.42
CA LEU A 94 -0.11 0.81 -24.28
C LEU A 94 0.97 1.87 -24.51
N ALA A 95 2.18 1.45 -24.91
CA ALA A 95 3.29 2.34 -25.20
C ALA A 95 2.97 3.33 -26.32
N LYS A 96 2.24 2.88 -27.37
CA LYS A 96 1.74 3.73 -28.45
C LYS A 96 0.84 4.84 -27.91
N GLY A 97 -0.17 4.49 -27.13
CA GLY A 97 -1.08 5.47 -26.53
C GLY A 97 -0.36 6.50 -25.65
N LEU A 98 0.66 6.06 -24.90
CA LEU A 98 1.48 6.95 -24.08
C LEU A 98 2.36 7.86 -24.97
N ALA A 99 2.99 7.34 -26.02
CA ALA A 99 3.78 8.12 -26.95
C ALA A 99 2.93 9.20 -27.65
N GLU A 100 1.76 8.85 -28.15
CA GLU A 100 0.83 9.80 -28.79
C GLU A 100 0.40 10.92 -27.83
N LYS A 101 0.14 10.57 -26.58
CA LYS A 101 -0.32 11.52 -25.55
C LYS A 101 0.78 12.43 -25.04
N TYR A 102 2.01 11.89 -24.81
CA TYR A 102 3.03 12.57 -24.02
C TYR A 102 4.34 12.88 -24.75
N SER A 103 4.48 12.58 -26.05
CA SER A 103 5.71 12.92 -26.80
C SER A 103 6.03 14.40 -26.75
N LYS A 104 5.01 15.27 -26.81
CA LYS A 104 5.16 16.73 -26.71
C LYS A 104 5.57 17.19 -25.31
N ASP A 105 5.27 16.40 -24.28
CA ASP A 105 5.63 16.67 -22.89
C ASP A 105 7.02 16.11 -22.52
N GLY A 106 7.70 15.50 -23.50
CA GLY A 106 9.05 14.99 -23.36
C GLY A 106 9.12 13.50 -23.02
N LEU A 107 8.12 12.69 -23.42
CA LEU A 107 8.23 11.24 -23.40
C LEU A 107 8.92 10.75 -24.66
N VAL A 108 9.95 9.91 -24.49
CA VAL A 108 10.59 9.11 -25.54
C VAL A 108 10.26 7.65 -25.28
N VAL A 109 9.81 6.91 -26.29
CA VAL A 109 9.52 5.48 -26.17
C VAL A 109 10.49 4.70 -27.05
N VAL A 110 11.06 3.64 -26.49
CA VAL A 110 11.91 2.66 -27.18
C VAL A 110 11.36 1.27 -26.95
N ALA A 111 11.02 0.57 -28.01
CA ALA A 111 10.60 -0.83 -27.94
C ALA A 111 11.70 -1.73 -28.49
N ALA A 112 12.29 -2.54 -27.60
CA ALA A 112 13.37 -3.47 -27.92
C ALA A 112 12.78 -4.87 -28.19
N HIS A 113 12.88 -5.31 -29.43
CA HIS A 113 12.32 -6.58 -29.88
C HIS A 113 13.27 -7.75 -29.60
N ASP A 114 12.71 -8.91 -29.26
CA ASP A 114 13.39 -10.19 -29.17
C ASP A 114 14.04 -10.56 -30.54
N PRO A 115 15.17 -11.31 -30.55
CA PRO A 115 15.78 -11.75 -31.78
C PRO A 115 14.86 -12.53 -32.74
N GLN A 116 13.91 -13.30 -32.17
CA GLN A 116 12.96 -14.08 -32.95
C GLN A 116 11.84 -13.19 -33.47
N GLY A 117 11.40 -13.44 -34.73
CA GLY A 117 10.25 -12.76 -35.31
C GLY A 117 10.49 -11.34 -35.82
N TRP A 118 11.72 -10.80 -35.74
CA TRP A 118 11.99 -9.40 -36.11
C TRP A 118 11.65 -9.04 -37.59
N LYS A 119 11.81 -9.97 -38.50
CA LYS A 119 11.47 -9.73 -39.92
C LYS A 119 9.99 -9.48 -40.10
N GLU A 120 9.19 -10.19 -39.36
CA GLU A 120 7.74 -10.10 -39.31
C GLU A 120 7.32 -8.84 -38.51
N ALA A 121 8.04 -8.50 -37.47
CA ALA A 121 7.80 -7.33 -36.63
C ALA A 121 8.02 -6.00 -37.33
N LYS A 122 8.92 -5.95 -38.33
CA LYS A 122 9.05 -4.78 -39.22
C LYS A 122 7.77 -4.47 -40.00
N LYS A 123 6.84 -5.41 -40.06
CA LYS A 123 5.48 -5.23 -40.56
C LYS A 123 4.52 -5.52 -39.40
N PRO A 124 4.49 -4.68 -38.36
CA PRO A 124 3.73 -5.02 -37.19
C PRO A 124 2.27 -5.25 -37.58
N SER A 125 1.72 -6.35 -37.13
CA SER A 125 0.27 -6.61 -37.09
C SER A 125 -0.45 -5.60 -36.18
N VAL A 126 0.32 -4.84 -35.43
CA VAL A 126 -0.04 -3.74 -34.56
C VAL A 126 0.14 -2.45 -35.34
N ASP A 127 -0.88 -2.04 -36.02
CA ASP A 127 -1.09 -0.74 -36.67
C ASP A 127 0.16 -0.07 -37.30
N LYS A 128 0.12 0.17 -38.59
CA LYS A 128 1.22 0.62 -39.44
C LYS A 128 1.86 1.96 -39.05
N ASP A 129 1.29 2.65 -38.04
CA ASP A 129 1.68 4.00 -37.65
C ASP A 129 2.22 4.07 -36.20
N VAL A 130 3.19 3.20 -35.87
CA VAL A 130 3.96 3.39 -34.63
C VAL A 130 4.95 4.53 -34.83
N SER A 131 4.78 5.62 -34.05
CA SER A 131 5.60 6.83 -34.19
C SER A 131 6.84 6.85 -33.28
N PHE A 132 7.03 5.83 -32.46
CA PHE A 132 8.17 5.72 -31.55
C PHE A 132 9.24 4.75 -32.06
N LEU A 133 10.40 4.74 -31.41
CA LEU A 133 11.56 3.98 -31.82
C LEU A 133 11.38 2.48 -31.60
N LEU A 134 11.56 1.70 -32.63
CA LEU A 134 11.67 0.25 -32.57
C LEU A 134 13.11 -0.16 -32.85
N ALA A 135 13.63 -1.16 -32.14
CA ALA A 135 14.98 -1.67 -32.38
C ALA A 135 15.06 -3.18 -32.09
N LEU A 136 16.00 -3.86 -32.69
CA LEU A 136 16.27 -5.28 -32.49
C LEU A 136 17.38 -5.48 -31.46
N ASP A 137 17.14 -6.29 -30.44
CA ASP A 137 18.20 -6.84 -29.59
C ASP A 137 18.69 -8.17 -30.17
N ALA A 138 19.49 -8.08 -31.22
CA ALA A 138 19.90 -9.24 -32.05
C ALA A 138 20.61 -10.35 -31.25
N LYS A 139 21.23 -10.02 -30.12
CA LYS A 139 22.04 -10.94 -29.33
C LYS A 139 21.50 -11.14 -27.89
N GLY A 140 20.41 -10.47 -27.54
CA GLY A 140 19.89 -10.44 -26.16
C GLY A 140 20.79 -9.69 -25.17
N GLU A 141 21.79 -8.95 -25.67
CA GLU A 141 22.76 -8.24 -24.81
C GLU A 141 22.14 -7.00 -24.14
N PHE A 142 21.23 -6.33 -24.85
CA PHE A 142 20.51 -5.19 -24.27
C PHE A 142 19.60 -5.63 -23.14
N ARG A 143 18.76 -6.62 -23.37
CA ARG A 143 17.84 -7.20 -22.39
C ARG A 143 18.58 -7.67 -21.14
N LYS A 144 19.69 -8.39 -21.33
CA LYS A 144 20.55 -8.83 -20.23
C LYS A 144 21.12 -7.65 -19.44
N ALA A 145 21.53 -6.57 -20.13
CA ALA A 145 22.13 -5.40 -19.48
C ALA A 145 21.14 -4.58 -18.65
N ILE A 146 19.88 -4.52 -19.06
CA ILE A 146 18.83 -3.81 -18.31
C ILE A 146 18.12 -4.70 -17.30
N GLY A 147 18.45 -5.99 -17.23
CA GLY A 147 17.85 -6.92 -16.31
C GLY A 147 16.44 -7.38 -16.70
N GLN A 148 16.20 -7.61 -17.98
CA GLN A 148 14.96 -8.17 -18.46
C GLN A 148 14.90 -9.68 -18.16
N ASP A 149 13.77 -10.21 -17.71
CA ASP A 149 13.59 -11.63 -17.45
C ASP A 149 12.39 -12.26 -18.19
N GLN A 150 11.42 -11.44 -18.64
CA GLN A 150 10.28 -11.90 -19.42
C GLN A 150 9.86 -10.87 -20.46
N ASP A 151 8.89 -11.20 -21.33
CA ASP A 151 8.23 -10.27 -22.23
C ASP A 151 6.73 -10.18 -21.90
N PRO A 152 6.17 -8.96 -21.86
CA PRO A 152 6.83 -7.66 -21.90
C PRO A 152 7.36 -7.24 -20.53
N ASP A 153 8.51 -6.57 -20.47
CA ASP A 153 8.99 -5.84 -19.32
C ASP A 153 9.07 -4.35 -19.61
N PHE A 154 8.93 -3.53 -18.58
CA PHE A 154 8.94 -2.08 -18.67
C PHE A 154 9.98 -1.45 -17.76
N PHE A 155 10.76 -0.52 -18.34
CA PHE A 155 11.78 0.25 -17.63
C PHE A 155 11.57 1.72 -17.90
N VAL A 156 11.79 2.57 -16.90
CA VAL A 156 11.60 4.01 -17.08
C VAL A 156 12.83 4.77 -16.60
N ILE A 157 13.40 5.60 -17.50
CA ILE A 157 14.49 6.52 -17.21
C ILE A 157 13.89 7.90 -16.99
N ASP A 158 14.34 8.60 -15.94
CA ASP A 158 13.88 9.94 -15.59
C ASP A 158 14.59 11.05 -16.38
N ARG A 159 14.18 12.30 -16.12
CA ARG A 159 14.73 13.49 -16.78
C ARG A 159 16.23 13.75 -16.48
N ALA A 160 16.75 13.15 -15.41
CA ALA A 160 18.19 13.21 -15.09
C ALA A 160 18.99 12.08 -15.74
N GLY A 161 18.34 11.20 -16.52
CA GLY A 161 18.99 10.06 -17.16
C GLY A 161 19.25 8.89 -16.23
N GLN A 162 18.55 8.82 -15.08
CA GLN A 162 18.67 7.72 -14.12
C GLN A 162 17.60 6.66 -14.39
N MET A 163 17.94 5.37 -14.26
CA MET A 163 16.96 4.30 -14.22
C MET A 163 16.06 4.49 -13.00
N ARG A 164 14.85 4.99 -13.21
CA ARG A 164 13.96 5.32 -12.12
C ARG A 164 13.10 4.16 -11.67
N TYR A 165 12.65 3.38 -12.63
CA TYR A 165 11.88 2.17 -12.41
C TYR A 165 12.39 1.06 -13.30
N CYS A 166 12.68 -0.08 -12.70
CA CYS A 166 13.22 -1.26 -13.37
C CYS A 166 12.23 -2.40 -13.19
N ASP A 167 11.73 -2.93 -14.29
CA ASP A 167 10.78 -4.04 -14.32
C ASP A 167 9.54 -3.78 -13.47
N ILE A 168 8.56 -3.09 -14.05
CA ILE A 168 7.31 -2.70 -13.41
C ILE A 168 6.10 -3.30 -14.12
N THR A 169 5.04 -3.57 -13.35
CA THR A 169 3.80 -4.12 -13.92
C THR A 169 3.19 -3.21 -14.96
N THR A 170 2.48 -3.80 -15.91
CA THR A 170 1.78 -3.07 -16.99
C THR A 170 0.89 -1.94 -16.44
N GLU A 171 0.18 -2.18 -15.32
CA GLU A 171 -0.70 -1.20 -14.68
C GLU A 171 0.07 -0.03 -14.07
N SER A 172 1.33 -0.23 -13.75
CA SER A 172 2.20 0.80 -13.15
C SER A 172 2.85 1.71 -14.19
N VAL A 173 2.86 1.35 -15.47
CA VAL A 173 3.57 2.10 -16.53
C VAL A 173 3.02 3.51 -16.69
N GLN A 174 1.71 3.65 -16.89
CA GLN A 174 1.11 4.98 -17.08
C GLN A 174 1.29 5.88 -15.84
N PRO A 175 0.99 5.44 -14.61
CA PRO A 175 1.26 6.23 -13.41
C PRO A 175 2.73 6.63 -13.25
N ALA A 176 3.67 5.75 -13.59
CA ALA A 176 5.11 6.03 -13.52
C ALA A 176 5.52 7.12 -14.52
N VAL A 177 5.10 7.01 -15.77
CA VAL A 177 5.37 7.99 -16.82
C VAL A 177 4.76 9.35 -16.46
N GLU A 178 3.48 9.39 -16.08
CA GLU A 178 2.80 10.64 -15.72
C GLU A 178 3.43 11.34 -14.51
N TYR A 179 3.90 10.57 -13.53
CA TYR A 179 4.62 11.11 -12.38
C TYR A 179 5.94 11.76 -12.79
N LEU A 180 6.77 11.04 -13.57
CA LEU A 180 8.09 11.52 -13.98
C LEU A 180 8.01 12.68 -14.98
N LEU A 181 6.97 12.76 -15.80
CA LEU A 181 6.76 13.90 -16.70
C LEU A 181 6.44 15.19 -15.95
N LYS A 182 5.83 15.11 -14.76
CA LYS A 182 5.57 16.26 -13.88
C LYS A 182 6.79 16.65 -13.04
N GLU A 183 7.76 15.74 -12.87
CA GLU A 183 8.97 16.00 -12.10
C GLU A 183 9.90 16.92 -12.90
N LYS A 184 10.52 17.89 -12.23
CA LYS A 184 11.53 18.76 -12.85
C LYS A 184 12.87 18.03 -12.94
N ALA A 185 13.69 18.39 -13.93
CA ALA A 185 15.01 17.76 -14.12
C ALA A 185 15.93 17.90 -12.88
N ASP A 186 15.88 19.06 -12.20
CA ASP A 186 16.65 19.30 -10.99
C ASP A 186 16.17 18.43 -9.82
N ASP A 187 14.85 18.22 -9.68
CA ASP A 187 14.27 17.34 -8.67
C ASP A 187 14.68 15.88 -8.95
N ALA A 188 14.64 15.45 -10.21
CA ALA A 188 15.10 14.13 -10.60
C ALA A 188 16.60 13.94 -10.32
N ALA A 189 17.45 14.92 -10.62
CA ALA A 189 18.88 14.87 -10.36
C ALA A 189 19.20 14.77 -8.85
N ASN A 190 18.36 15.38 -8.00
CA ASN A 190 18.54 15.41 -6.55
C ASN A 190 17.76 14.33 -5.80
N ILE A 191 17.10 13.41 -6.50
CA ILE A 191 16.21 12.41 -5.86
C ILE A 191 16.94 11.56 -4.83
N ASN A 192 18.18 11.15 -5.08
CA ASN A 192 18.97 10.35 -4.13
C ASN A 192 19.25 11.13 -2.84
N ALA A 193 19.61 12.40 -2.95
CA ALA A 193 19.83 13.27 -1.80
C ALA A 193 18.54 13.49 -0.99
N LYS A 194 17.42 13.70 -1.69
CA LYS A 194 16.10 13.84 -1.06
C LYS A 194 15.67 12.58 -0.33
N LEU A 195 15.78 11.41 -0.97
CA LEU A 195 15.45 10.12 -0.33
C LEU A 195 16.34 9.83 0.89
N ALA A 196 17.64 10.15 0.80
CA ALA A 196 18.55 10.02 1.93
C ALA A 196 18.18 10.96 3.07
N ALA A 197 17.82 12.20 2.78
CA ALA A 197 17.38 13.18 3.77
C ALA A 197 16.06 12.75 4.43
N ASP A 198 15.09 12.29 3.67
CA ASP A 198 13.80 11.79 4.17
C ASP A 198 14.00 10.54 5.06
N ALA A 199 14.89 9.63 4.66
CA ALA A 199 15.24 8.46 5.46
C ALA A 199 15.93 8.85 6.77
N ALA A 200 16.87 9.78 6.72
CA ALA A 200 17.56 10.29 7.90
C ALA A 200 16.60 11.00 8.86
N ALA A 201 15.67 11.79 8.34
CA ALA A 201 14.64 12.46 9.14
C ALA A 201 13.72 11.46 9.85
N LYS A 202 13.26 10.42 9.13
CA LYS A 202 12.46 9.34 9.72
C LYS A 202 13.22 8.55 10.78
N ASP A 203 14.50 8.25 10.54
CA ASP A 203 15.34 7.57 11.52
C ASP A 203 15.64 8.43 12.76
N ALA A 204 15.82 9.74 12.58
CA ALA A 204 16.00 10.66 13.70
C ALA A 204 14.72 10.74 14.55
N GLU A 205 13.54 10.84 13.93
CA GLU A 205 12.27 10.84 14.67
C GLU A 205 12.02 9.51 15.38
N ARG A 206 12.29 8.38 14.73
CA ARG A 206 12.21 7.05 15.37
C ARG A 206 13.12 6.97 16.59
N ARG A 207 14.40 7.36 16.47
CA ARG A 207 15.35 7.35 17.62
C ARG A 207 14.88 8.25 18.73
N ARG A 208 14.31 9.41 18.42
CA ARG A 208 13.74 10.34 19.41
C ARG A 208 12.58 9.71 20.15
N THR A 209 11.64 9.09 19.43
CA THR A 209 10.49 8.39 20.02
C THR A 209 10.94 7.23 20.90
N ASP A 210 11.86 6.39 20.39
CA ASP A 210 12.44 5.28 21.16
C ASP A 210 13.15 5.76 22.44
N ALA A 211 13.86 6.89 22.36
CA ALA A 211 14.54 7.46 23.53
C ALA A 211 13.56 8.00 24.58
N ILE A 212 12.42 8.54 24.16
CA ILE A 212 11.35 9.00 25.06
C ILE A 212 10.69 7.81 25.75
N ARG A 213 10.44 6.72 25.00
CA ARG A 213 9.75 5.52 25.48
C ARG A 213 10.65 4.54 26.25
N LYS A 214 11.96 4.70 26.16
CA LYS A 214 12.93 3.79 26.78
C LYS A 214 12.77 3.72 28.29
N GLY A 215 12.55 2.51 28.78
CA GLY A 215 12.37 2.24 30.22
C GLY A 215 10.98 2.55 30.75
N ILE A 216 10.03 2.92 29.90
CA ILE A 216 8.64 3.15 30.29
C ILE A 216 7.81 1.93 29.91
N ASP A 217 7.08 1.38 30.89
CA ASP A 217 6.05 0.39 30.61
C ASP A 217 4.82 1.11 30.00
N LEU A 218 4.71 1.06 28.67
CA LEU A 218 3.62 1.70 27.95
C LEU A 218 2.26 1.12 28.30
N THR A 219 2.19 -0.12 28.80
CA THR A 219 0.91 -0.75 29.21
C THR A 219 0.37 -0.16 30.50
N SER A 220 1.25 0.42 31.33
CA SER A 220 0.89 1.10 32.57
C SER A 220 0.44 2.56 32.37
N LEU A 221 0.59 3.12 31.17
CA LEU A 221 0.13 4.47 30.88
C LEU A 221 -1.40 4.58 30.98
N PRO A 222 -1.93 5.66 31.56
CA PRO A 222 -3.36 5.93 31.48
C PRO A 222 -3.79 6.14 30.03
N GLU A 223 -5.11 6.08 29.78
CA GLU A 223 -5.64 6.53 28.51
C GLU A 223 -5.42 8.05 28.37
N ILE A 224 -4.64 8.42 27.38
CA ILE A 224 -4.31 9.82 27.09
C ILE A 224 -5.35 10.37 26.15
N PRO A 225 -6.06 11.46 26.54
CA PRO A 225 -7.00 12.12 25.63
C PRO A 225 -6.33 12.57 24.34
N PHE A 226 -6.96 12.28 23.21
CA PHE A 226 -6.53 12.71 21.89
C PHE A 226 -7.75 13.02 21.02
N THR A 227 -7.53 13.75 19.92
CA THR A 227 -8.59 14.04 18.97
C THR A 227 -8.55 13.01 17.84
N MET A 228 -9.67 12.31 17.63
CA MET A 228 -9.80 11.41 16.48
C MET A 228 -9.65 12.20 15.16
N PRO A 229 -8.91 11.68 14.20
CA PRO A 229 -8.82 12.29 12.89
C PRO A 229 -10.18 12.36 12.20
N THR A 230 -10.34 13.37 11.33
CA THR A 230 -11.57 13.50 10.53
C THR A 230 -11.61 12.41 9.44
N PRO A 231 -12.79 12.07 8.89
CA PRO A 231 -12.90 11.05 7.84
C PRO A 231 -12.01 11.31 6.62
N GLU A 232 -11.68 12.58 6.34
CA GLU A 232 -10.78 12.97 5.25
C GLU A 232 -9.38 12.39 5.43
N ALA A 233 -8.88 12.30 6.67
CA ALA A 233 -7.55 11.77 6.95
C ALA A 233 -7.39 10.29 6.57
N TYR A 234 -8.50 9.56 6.45
CA TYR A 234 -8.50 8.14 6.09
C TYR A 234 -8.61 7.89 4.57
N LYS A 235 -9.01 8.92 3.79
CA LYS A 235 -9.21 8.79 2.33
C LYS A 235 -7.91 8.62 1.56
N ASP A 236 -6.86 9.33 1.96
CA ASP A 236 -5.56 9.31 1.26
C ASP A 236 -4.61 8.21 1.77
N VAL A 237 -5.10 7.37 2.69
CA VAL A 237 -4.32 6.26 3.25
C VAL A 237 -4.31 5.09 2.28
N ARG A 238 -3.13 4.54 2.01
CA ARG A 238 -2.98 3.31 1.25
C ARG A 238 -3.24 2.10 2.13
N TRP A 239 -4.49 1.68 2.13
CA TRP A 239 -4.92 0.49 2.85
C TRP A 239 -4.47 -0.81 2.16
N PRO A 240 -4.40 -1.94 2.88
CA PRO A 240 -4.17 -3.22 2.23
C PRO A 240 -5.31 -3.54 1.24
N ARG A 241 -4.98 -4.26 0.17
CA ARG A 241 -6.02 -4.70 -0.77
C ARG A 241 -6.89 -5.76 -0.10
N MET A 242 -8.21 -5.57 -0.22
CA MET A 242 -9.18 -6.58 0.18
C MET A 242 -9.06 -7.79 -0.74
N PRO A 243 -8.99 -9.03 -0.22
CA PRO A 243 -9.12 -10.21 -1.05
C PRO A 243 -10.46 -10.17 -1.80
N ARG A 244 -10.45 -10.41 -3.10
CA ARG A 244 -11.66 -10.46 -3.92
C ARG A 244 -11.94 -11.90 -4.31
N ASP A 245 -13.24 -12.21 -4.46
CA ASP A 245 -13.62 -13.45 -5.10
C ASP A 245 -13.11 -13.42 -6.57
N PRO A 246 -12.37 -14.44 -7.01
CA PRO A 246 -11.89 -14.53 -8.39
C PRO A 246 -13.00 -14.44 -9.45
N ASN A 247 -14.24 -14.79 -9.07
CA ASN A 247 -15.40 -14.73 -9.94
C ASN A 247 -16.12 -13.37 -9.93
N SER A 248 -15.72 -12.45 -9.05
CA SER A 248 -16.31 -11.11 -9.02
C SER A 248 -15.83 -10.27 -10.21
N PRO A 249 -16.70 -9.41 -10.79
CA PRO A 249 -16.28 -8.46 -11.81
C PRO A 249 -15.12 -7.58 -11.31
N PRO A 250 -14.23 -7.13 -12.20
CA PRO A 250 -13.20 -6.14 -11.83
C PRO A 250 -13.83 -4.91 -11.18
N GLU A 251 -13.15 -4.35 -10.20
CA GLU A 251 -13.57 -3.07 -9.61
C GLU A 251 -13.52 -1.97 -10.66
N ASP A 252 -14.59 -1.16 -10.74
CA ASP A 252 -14.58 0.02 -11.59
C ASP A 252 -13.82 1.15 -10.89
N PRO A 253 -12.63 1.57 -11.39
CA PRO A 253 -11.86 2.64 -10.77
C PRO A 253 -12.61 3.98 -10.71
N LYS A 254 -13.65 4.16 -11.55
CA LYS A 254 -14.47 5.38 -11.57
C LYS A 254 -15.63 5.34 -10.58
N ASN A 255 -15.97 4.14 -10.11
CA ASN A 255 -17.05 3.94 -9.14
C ASN A 255 -16.64 2.83 -8.16
N PRO A 256 -15.67 3.10 -7.26
CA PRO A 256 -15.20 2.11 -6.31
C PRO A 256 -16.32 1.68 -5.36
N ASP A 257 -16.28 0.42 -4.94
CA ASP A 257 -17.22 -0.11 -3.96
C ASP A 257 -17.21 0.75 -2.68
N PRO A 258 -18.38 1.04 -2.09
CA PRO A 258 -18.44 1.82 -0.86
C PRO A 258 -17.71 1.10 0.28
N PRO A 259 -17.06 1.84 1.20
CA PRO A 259 -16.38 1.25 2.34
C PRO A 259 -17.37 0.48 3.22
N ILE A 260 -16.96 -0.70 3.67
CA ILE A 260 -17.73 -1.53 4.57
C ILE A 260 -17.48 -1.05 6.00
N VAL A 261 -18.48 -0.44 6.61
CA VAL A 261 -18.41 -0.01 8.01
C VAL A 261 -18.91 -1.13 8.90
N MET A 262 -18.08 -1.55 9.86
CA MET A 262 -18.40 -2.58 10.84
C MET A 262 -18.86 -1.93 12.15
N ASN A 263 -20.16 -1.83 12.35
CA ASN A 263 -20.71 -1.29 13.59
C ASN A 263 -20.73 -2.37 14.68
N THR A 264 -19.89 -2.21 15.69
CA THR A 264 -19.96 -3.07 16.88
C THR A 264 -21.16 -2.69 17.75
N PRO A 265 -21.90 -3.67 18.31
CA PRO A 265 -22.97 -3.37 19.23
C PRO A 265 -22.45 -2.75 20.52
N ASP A 266 -23.35 -2.17 21.32
CA ASP A 266 -22.98 -1.64 22.64
C ASP A 266 -22.99 -2.70 23.76
N VAL A 267 -23.63 -3.83 23.52
CA VAL A 267 -23.82 -4.93 24.48
C VAL A 267 -23.30 -6.26 23.91
N GLY A 268 -23.27 -7.28 24.74
CA GLY A 268 -22.84 -8.62 24.32
C GLY A 268 -21.33 -8.87 24.44
N PHE A 269 -20.59 -7.94 25.04
CA PHE A 269 -19.15 -8.10 25.28
C PHE A 269 -18.88 -8.83 26.61
N TYR A 270 -17.88 -9.70 26.59
CA TYR A 270 -17.35 -10.35 27.76
C TYR A 270 -15.81 -10.20 27.80
N PRO A 271 -15.18 -9.82 28.96
CA PRO A 271 -15.84 -9.42 30.19
C PRO A 271 -16.52 -8.04 30.14
N LYS A 272 -16.12 -7.18 29.23
CA LYS A 272 -16.69 -5.83 28.99
C LYS A 272 -16.30 -5.31 27.62
N LYS A 273 -17.00 -4.27 27.17
CA LYS A 273 -16.65 -3.54 25.93
C LYS A 273 -15.25 -2.95 26.08
N PRO A 274 -14.32 -3.23 25.16
CA PRO A 274 -12.98 -2.67 25.19
C PRO A 274 -12.97 -1.22 24.72
N GLU A 275 -11.95 -0.47 25.11
CA GLU A 275 -11.68 0.86 24.53
C GLU A 275 -11.12 0.69 23.10
N MET A 276 -11.85 1.22 22.12
CA MET A 276 -11.52 1.05 20.70
C MET A 276 -11.01 2.33 20.03
N ALA A 277 -11.19 3.50 20.68
CA ALA A 277 -10.82 4.77 20.10
C ALA A 277 -9.31 4.81 19.74
N GLY A 278 -8.99 5.16 18.51
CA GLY A 278 -7.62 5.24 18.01
C GLY A 278 -6.86 3.91 18.02
N ARG A 279 -7.55 2.79 17.90
CA ARG A 279 -6.99 1.44 17.80
C ARG A 279 -7.53 0.73 16.57
N ALA A 280 -6.71 -0.08 15.94
CA ALA A 280 -7.20 -1.07 14.99
C ALA A 280 -7.96 -2.16 15.71
N ILE A 281 -8.90 -2.79 15.03
CA ILE A 281 -9.72 -3.86 15.60
C ILE A 281 -9.53 -5.11 14.73
N LEU A 282 -9.15 -6.22 15.37
CA LEU A 282 -9.11 -7.53 14.75
C LEU A 282 -10.25 -8.37 15.30
N MET A 283 -11.25 -8.63 14.49
CA MET A 283 -12.29 -9.60 14.81
C MET A 283 -11.92 -10.96 14.21
N TYR A 284 -12.10 -12.03 14.97
CA TYR A 284 -12.11 -13.38 14.44
C TYR A 284 -13.41 -14.06 14.84
N PHE A 285 -13.96 -14.85 13.91
CA PHE A 285 -15.25 -15.48 14.09
C PHE A 285 -15.09 -16.92 14.53
N TRP A 286 -15.82 -17.30 15.56
CA TRP A 286 -15.74 -18.62 16.14
C TRP A 286 -17.06 -19.10 16.74
N ASN A 287 -17.15 -20.41 16.98
CA ASN A 287 -18.28 -21.05 17.64
C ASN A 287 -17.72 -22.16 18.55
N PRO A 288 -18.17 -22.30 19.80
CA PRO A 288 -17.65 -23.31 20.75
C PRO A 288 -17.83 -24.74 20.24
N ASP A 289 -18.83 -24.97 19.40
CA ASP A 289 -19.13 -26.30 18.84
C ASP A 289 -18.36 -26.59 17.52
N VAL A 290 -17.57 -25.63 17.03
CA VAL A 290 -16.73 -25.77 15.83
C VAL A 290 -15.26 -25.64 16.19
N ARG A 291 -14.59 -26.77 16.44
CA ARG A 291 -13.21 -26.83 16.95
C ARG A 291 -12.22 -25.99 16.12
N ALA A 292 -12.23 -26.14 14.79
CA ALA A 292 -11.31 -25.41 13.91
C ALA A 292 -11.41 -23.88 14.06
N SER A 293 -12.55 -23.35 14.54
CA SER A 293 -12.77 -21.92 14.67
C SER A 293 -12.03 -21.29 15.85
N PHE A 294 -11.74 -22.06 16.92
CA PHE A 294 -11.09 -21.50 18.12
C PHE A 294 -9.63 -21.93 18.33
N GLU A 295 -9.07 -22.74 17.44
CA GLU A 295 -7.64 -23.11 17.49
C GLU A 295 -6.70 -21.89 17.36
N VAL A 296 -7.20 -20.78 16.82
CA VAL A 296 -6.47 -19.52 16.65
C VAL A 296 -6.36 -18.70 17.95
N MET A 297 -7.16 -18.97 18.98
CA MET A 297 -7.25 -18.14 20.20
C MET A 297 -5.92 -17.87 20.90
N PRO A 298 -5.02 -18.83 21.09
CA PRO A 298 -3.72 -18.54 21.70
C PRO A 298 -2.88 -17.53 20.91
N ALA A 299 -2.96 -17.57 19.58
CA ALA A 299 -2.29 -16.59 18.72
C ALA A 299 -2.94 -15.21 18.84
N MET A 300 -4.25 -15.15 18.98
CA MET A 300 -4.98 -13.90 19.19
C MET A 300 -4.64 -13.24 20.54
N ASP A 301 -4.49 -14.02 21.59
CA ASP A 301 -3.99 -13.53 22.88
C ASP A 301 -2.57 -12.96 22.81
N GLN A 302 -1.71 -13.61 22.05
CA GLN A 302 -0.35 -13.10 21.83
C GLN A 302 -0.36 -11.78 21.06
N LEU A 303 -1.20 -11.66 20.04
CA LEU A 303 -1.36 -10.40 19.28
C LEU A 303 -1.89 -9.28 20.18
N GLN A 304 -2.93 -9.55 20.98
CA GLN A 304 -3.46 -8.57 21.93
C GLN A 304 -2.38 -8.09 22.92
N LYS A 305 -1.55 -8.98 23.44
CA LYS A 305 -0.46 -8.63 24.36
C LYS A 305 0.65 -7.83 23.66
N MET A 306 1.01 -8.25 22.45
CA MET A 306 2.09 -7.62 21.68
C MET A 306 1.74 -6.19 21.26
N TYR A 307 0.49 -5.96 20.90
CA TYR A 307 0.00 -4.68 20.39
C TYR A 307 -1.06 -4.05 21.30
N ALA A 308 -0.97 -4.26 22.62
CA ALA A 308 -2.00 -3.92 23.60
C ALA A 308 -2.57 -2.50 23.50
N ARG A 309 -1.76 -1.54 23.05
CA ARG A 309 -2.21 -0.15 22.88
C ARG A 309 -2.74 0.16 21.49
N ASP A 310 -2.33 -0.56 20.48
CA ASP A 310 -2.62 -0.26 19.07
C ASP A 310 -3.72 -1.13 18.49
N LEU A 311 -4.00 -2.25 19.15
CA LEU A 311 -4.90 -3.28 18.69
C LEU A 311 -5.91 -3.66 19.77
N VAL A 312 -7.13 -3.86 19.33
CA VAL A 312 -8.18 -4.57 20.10
C VAL A 312 -8.53 -5.86 19.37
N VAL A 313 -8.34 -6.99 20.03
CA VAL A 313 -8.76 -8.30 19.51
C VAL A 313 -10.13 -8.64 20.09
N ILE A 314 -11.06 -9.04 19.23
CA ILE A 314 -12.42 -9.44 19.58
C ILE A 314 -12.73 -10.79 18.96
N GLY A 315 -12.96 -11.79 19.80
CA GLY A 315 -13.48 -13.08 19.37
C GLY A 315 -14.99 -13.03 19.25
N VAL A 316 -15.52 -12.99 18.03
CA VAL A 316 -16.96 -12.90 17.78
C VAL A 316 -17.55 -14.30 17.75
N VAL A 317 -18.38 -14.62 18.75
CA VAL A 317 -19.14 -15.88 18.80
C VAL A 317 -20.34 -15.74 17.88
N SER A 318 -20.37 -16.56 16.83
CA SER A 318 -21.34 -16.42 15.74
C SER A 318 -21.83 -17.80 15.26
N PRO A 319 -23.03 -17.90 14.68
CA PRO A 319 -23.40 -19.07 13.88
C PRO A 319 -22.36 -19.27 12.78
N LEU A 320 -21.87 -20.51 12.62
CA LEU A 320 -20.87 -20.89 11.63
C LEU A 320 -21.29 -22.16 10.90
N HIS A 321 -20.63 -22.47 9.78
CA HIS A 321 -20.72 -23.76 9.17
C HIS A 321 -19.62 -24.69 9.74
N ASP A 322 -19.94 -25.95 9.98
CA ASP A 322 -18.96 -26.96 10.33
C ASP A 322 -18.12 -27.39 9.11
N GLY A 323 -17.13 -28.27 9.33
CA GLY A 323 -16.30 -28.82 8.25
C GLY A 323 -17.07 -29.63 7.18
N ASN A 324 -18.33 -30.00 7.47
CA ASN A 324 -19.26 -30.70 6.56
C ASN A 324 -20.25 -29.73 5.92
N ASN A 325 -20.07 -28.46 6.08
CA ASN A 325 -20.94 -27.38 5.56
C ASN A 325 -22.35 -27.43 6.17
N GLN A 326 -22.49 -27.92 7.42
CA GLN A 326 -23.74 -27.86 8.17
C GLN A 326 -23.78 -26.61 9.03
N ASP A 327 -24.95 -26.00 9.12
CA ASP A 327 -25.19 -24.82 9.95
C ASP A 327 -25.10 -25.18 11.44
N VAL A 328 -24.12 -24.60 12.12
CA VAL A 328 -23.97 -24.68 13.59
C VAL A 328 -24.50 -23.37 14.16
N LYS A 329 -25.68 -23.44 14.75
CA LYS A 329 -26.32 -22.31 15.42
C LYS A 329 -25.73 -22.11 16.81
N LEU A 330 -25.98 -20.95 17.39
CA LEU A 330 -25.74 -20.72 18.82
C LEU A 330 -26.97 -21.17 19.61
N ASP A 331 -26.83 -22.24 20.40
CA ASP A 331 -27.92 -22.75 21.22
C ASP A 331 -28.03 -21.96 22.52
N GLY A 332 -29.23 -21.47 22.79
CA GLY A 332 -29.61 -20.80 24.02
C GLY A 332 -29.92 -19.30 23.81
N ASP A 333 -30.42 -18.71 24.87
CA ASP A 333 -30.54 -17.26 24.97
C ASP A 333 -29.20 -16.58 25.24
N VAL A 334 -29.15 -15.26 25.17
CA VAL A 334 -27.90 -14.48 25.33
C VAL A 334 -27.24 -14.77 26.68
N ASP A 335 -28.03 -14.92 27.75
CA ASP A 335 -27.51 -15.17 29.11
C ASP A 335 -26.86 -16.56 29.22
N SER A 336 -27.47 -17.56 28.60
CA SER A 336 -26.93 -18.92 28.53
C SER A 336 -25.62 -18.98 27.72
N ILE A 337 -25.58 -18.28 26.60
CA ILE A 337 -24.39 -18.16 25.77
C ILE A 337 -23.31 -17.42 26.56
N GLN A 338 -23.61 -16.30 27.19
CA GLN A 338 -22.66 -15.55 28.00
C GLN A 338 -22.03 -16.39 29.11
N LYS A 339 -22.83 -17.23 29.79
CA LYS A 339 -22.32 -18.16 30.81
C LYS A 339 -21.36 -19.20 30.21
N LYS A 340 -21.71 -19.78 29.07
CA LYS A 340 -20.78 -20.68 28.33
C LYS A 340 -19.48 -19.98 27.96
N LEU A 341 -19.53 -18.72 27.51
CA LEU A 341 -18.35 -17.93 27.19
C LEU A 341 -17.47 -17.64 28.39
N GLU A 342 -18.10 -17.38 29.55
CA GLU A 342 -17.36 -17.18 30.78
C GLU A 342 -16.60 -18.42 31.20
N GLU A 343 -17.21 -19.59 31.13
CA GLU A 343 -16.61 -20.88 31.41
C GLU A 343 -15.46 -21.17 30.39
N PHE A 344 -15.73 -20.93 29.11
CA PHE A 344 -14.74 -21.10 28.02
C PHE A 344 -13.54 -20.18 28.21
N SER A 345 -13.79 -18.89 28.50
CA SER A 345 -12.73 -17.90 28.73
C SER A 345 -11.85 -18.28 29.93
N LYS A 346 -12.43 -18.80 31.00
CA LYS A 346 -11.69 -19.28 32.17
C LYS A 346 -10.86 -20.55 31.84
N GLN A 347 -11.46 -21.49 31.10
CA GLN A 347 -10.81 -22.74 30.70
C GLN A 347 -9.58 -22.46 29.84
N TYR A 348 -9.69 -21.59 28.87
CA TYR A 348 -8.61 -21.24 27.91
C TYR A 348 -7.75 -20.05 28.35
N LYS A 349 -8.05 -19.43 29.51
CA LYS A 349 -7.33 -18.27 30.07
C LYS A 349 -7.22 -17.13 29.08
N LEU A 350 -8.32 -16.83 28.39
CA LEU A 350 -8.34 -15.80 27.34
C LEU A 350 -8.12 -14.41 27.95
N GLY A 351 -7.20 -13.65 27.36
CA GLY A 351 -6.88 -12.28 27.76
C GLY A 351 -7.50 -11.19 26.86
N HIS A 352 -8.20 -11.58 25.79
CA HIS A 352 -8.88 -10.66 24.89
C HIS A 352 -10.40 -10.71 25.08
N THR A 353 -11.11 -9.75 24.47
CA THR A 353 -12.55 -9.62 24.60
C THR A 353 -13.31 -10.57 23.67
N LEU A 354 -14.41 -11.10 24.14
CA LEU A 354 -15.38 -11.88 23.36
C LEU A 354 -16.63 -11.04 23.10
N LEU A 355 -17.31 -11.27 21.98
CA LEU A 355 -18.55 -10.59 21.59
C LEU A 355 -19.54 -11.63 21.08
N ILE A 356 -20.80 -11.54 21.50
CA ILE A 356 -21.88 -12.43 21.07
C ILE A 356 -22.60 -11.81 19.86
N ASP A 357 -22.62 -12.54 18.74
CA ASP A 357 -23.41 -12.20 17.55
C ASP A 357 -24.32 -13.38 17.20
N THR A 358 -25.47 -13.48 17.86
CA THR A 358 -26.45 -14.55 17.63
C THR A 358 -27.05 -14.55 16.23
N SER A 359 -27.08 -13.40 15.59
CA SER A 359 -27.65 -13.23 14.23
C SER A 359 -26.68 -13.59 13.12
N GLY A 360 -25.37 -13.61 13.39
CA GLY A 360 -24.33 -13.75 12.37
C GLY A 360 -24.14 -12.50 11.50
N SER A 361 -24.74 -11.37 11.88
CA SER A 361 -24.75 -10.14 11.09
C SER A 361 -23.35 -9.53 10.92
N LEU A 362 -22.50 -9.64 11.92
CA LEU A 362 -21.11 -9.18 11.85
C LEU A 362 -20.30 -10.03 10.87
N LEU A 363 -20.47 -11.36 10.92
CA LEU A 363 -19.82 -12.26 9.96
C LEU A 363 -20.29 -11.99 8.53
N GLN A 364 -21.61 -11.83 8.32
CA GLN A 364 -22.16 -11.50 7.00
C GLN A 364 -21.62 -10.17 6.46
N THR A 365 -21.47 -9.18 7.34
CA THR A 365 -20.87 -7.89 6.95
C THR A 365 -19.40 -8.04 6.61
N ALA A 366 -18.63 -8.77 7.41
CA ALA A 366 -17.20 -9.01 7.20
C ALA A 366 -16.90 -9.82 5.94
N THR A 367 -17.81 -10.70 5.52
CA THR A 367 -17.67 -11.53 4.32
C THR A 367 -18.27 -10.90 3.06
N ASN A 368 -18.73 -9.65 3.14
CA ASN A 368 -19.37 -8.93 2.04
C ASN A 368 -20.57 -9.68 1.42
N ARG A 369 -21.36 -10.35 2.25
CA ARG A 369 -22.68 -10.96 1.98
C ARG A 369 -22.73 -12.09 0.93
N ASN A 370 -21.70 -12.33 0.15
CA ASN A 370 -21.76 -13.23 -1.01
C ASN A 370 -20.96 -14.54 -0.83
N GLN A 371 -20.26 -14.71 0.27
CA GLN A 371 -19.53 -15.95 0.51
C GLN A 371 -20.41 -16.94 1.26
N THR A 372 -20.79 -18.02 0.59
CA THR A 372 -21.54 -19.15 1.18
C THR A 372 -20.63 -20.08 1.98
N GLN A 373 -19.32 -20.01 1.80
CA GLN A 373 -18.35 -20.82 2.51
C GLN A 373 -17.25 -19.93 3.12
N VAL A 374 -17.14 -19.94 4.43
CA VAL A 374 -16.13 -19.20 5.19
C VAL A 374 -15.07 -20.18 5.65
N LEU A 375 -13.83 -20.02 5.18
CA LEU A 375 -12.70 -20.82 5.67
C LEU A 375 -12.33 -20.34 7.09
N LEU A 376 -12.33 -21.26 8.03
CA LEU A 376 -11.99 -20.97 9.43
C LEU A 376 -10.49 -21.21 9.70
N PRO A 377 -9.87 -20.42 10.58
CA PRO A 377 -10.40 -19.21 11.23
C PRO A 377 -10.49 -17.99 10.30
N TRP A 378 -11.69 -17.43 10.17
CA TRP A 378 -11.93 -16.20 9.42
C TRP A 378 -11.69 -14.99 10.31
N GLY A 379 -11.07 -13.94 9.76
CA GLY A 379 -10.82 -12.69 10.45
C GLY A 379 -11.18 -11.46 9.63
N ALA A 380 -11.46 -10.37 10.33
CA ALA A 380 -11.73 -9.05 9.80
C ALA A 380 -10.83 -8.02 10.50
N ILE A 381 -10.07 -7.26 9.73
CA ILE A 381 -9.19 -6.20 10.24
C ILE A 381 -9.82 -4.86 9.89
N MET A 382 -10.11 -4.08 10.90
CA MET A 382 -10.69 -2.74 10.78
C MET A 382 -9.69 -1.69 11.22
N SER A 383 -9.74 -0.55 10.57
CA SER A 383 -9.06 0.66 11.04
C SER A 383 -9.85 1.34 12.18
N SER A 384 -9.22 2.30 12.83
CA SER A 384 -9.79 3.04 13.97
C SER A 384 -11.07 3.84 13.65
N ASP A 385 -11.42 4.01 12.36
CA ASP A 385 -12.68 4.56 11.87
C ASP A 385 -13.79 3.50 11.68
N ASN A 386 -13.57 2.27 12.16
CA ASN A 386 -14.46 1.11 12.04
C ASN A 386 -14.69 0.63 10.59
N VAL A 387 -13.88 1.03 9.64
CA VAL A 387 -13.96 0.55 8.28
C VAL A 387 -13.17 -0.74 8.12
N LEU A 388 -13.78 -1.76 7.51
CA LEU A 388 -13.14 -3.02 7.17
C LEU A 388 -12.04 -2.77 6.12
N ARG A 389 -10.79 -3.11 6.47
CA ARG A 389 -9.63 -2.93 5.58
C ARG A 389 -9.10 -4.23 5.03
N TRP A 390 -9.42 -5.33 5.66
CA TRP A 390 -9.10 -6.66 5.17
C TRP A 390 -10.04 -7.70 5.83
N GLY A 391 -10.46 -8.70 5.06
CA GLY A 391 -11.23 -9.83 5.56
C GLY A 391 -10.79 -11.11 4.85
N GLY A 392 -10.64 -12.22 5.58
CA GLY A 392 -10.21 -13.46 4.99
C GLY A 392 -9.75 -14.51 5.98
N TRP A 393 -9.19 -15.59 5.45
CA TRP A 393 -8.63 -16.67 6.24
C TRP A 393 -7.33 -16.23 6.92
N LEU A 394 -7.32 -16.23 8.27
CA LEU A 394 -6.20 -15.72 9.08
C LEU A 394 -4.88 -16.48 8.90
N ALA A 395 -4.91 -17.71 8.42
CA ALA A 395 -3.70 -18.48 8.15
C ALA A 395 -2.97 -18.07 6.85
N LEU A 396 -3.56 -17.20 6.03
CA LEU A 396 -2.89 -16.73 4.81
C LEU A 396 -1.75 -15.75 5.13
N PRO A 397 -0.62 -15.81 4.41
CA PRO A 397 0.47 -14.84 4.55
C PRO A 397 0.02 -13.38 4.35
N GLN A 398 -0.97 -13.15 3.48
CA GLN A 398 -1.56 -11.85 3.19
C GLN A 398 -2.24 -11.23 4.44
N ALA A 399 -2.82 -12.07 5.33
CA ALA A 399 -3.42 -11.59 6.58
C ALA A 399 -2.39 -10.85 7.44
N ARG A 400 -1.18 -11.39 7.56
CA ARG A 400 -0.09 -10.76 8.31
C ARG A 400 0.32 -9.44 7.70
N GLY A 401 0.53 -9.40 6.37
CA GLY A 401 0.88 -8.16 5.66
C GLY A 401 -0.19 -7.08 5.78
N ALA A 402 -1.47 -7.45 5.68
CA ALA A 402 -2.59 -6.54 5.87
C ALA A 402 -2.64 -5.98 7.29
N PHE A 403 -2.45 -6.83 8.29
CA PHE A 403 -2.41 -6.46 9.70
C PHE A 403 -1.29 -5.44 9.98
N ASP A 404 -0.04 -5.78 9.61
CA ASP A 404 1.11 -4.90 9.82
C ASP A 404 0.91 -3.56 9.08
N ARG A 405 0.30 -3.59 7.89
CA ARG A 405 0.00 -2.38 7.13
C ARG A 405 -1.01 -1.49 7.84
N VAL A 406 -2.14 -2.04 8.31
CA VAL A 406 -3.16 -1.27 9.03
C VAL A 406 -2.55 -0.61 10.26
N LEU A 407 -1.83 -1.35 11.12
CA LEU A 407 -1.20 -0.79 12.30
C LEU A 407 -0.22 0.35 11.99
N SER A 408 0.48 0.27 10.84
CA SER A 408 1.51 1.26 10.48
C SER A 408 0.97 2.56 9.88
N VAL A 409 -0.24 2.54 9.28
CA VAL A 409 -0.76 3.67 8.51
C VAL A 409 -2.04 4.29 9.07
N ASP A 410 -2.65 3.67 10.08
CA ASP A 410 -3.93 4.10 10.64
C ASP A 410 -3.82 5.51 11.28
N PRO A 411 -4.58 6.50 10.77
CA PRO A 411 -4.51 7.86 11.29
C PRO A 411 -4.86 7.99 12.78
N GLY A 412 -5.80 7.17 13.28
CA GLY A 412 -6.20 7.21 14.69
C GLY A 412 -5.10 6.67 15.61
N ILE A 413 -4.43 5.60 15.23
CA ILE A 413 -3.25 5.08 15.95
C ILE A 413 -2.15 6.15 15.97
N ILE A 414 -1.87 6.76 14.82
CA ILE A 414 -0.84 7.81 14.70
C ILE A 414 -1.20 9.02 15.58
N ALA A 415 -2.47 9.45 15.59
CA ALA A 415 -2.93 10.57 16.43
C ALA A 415 -2.78 10.26 17.92
N ARG A 416 -3.17 9.06 18.34
CA ARG A 416 -3.02 8.60 19.72
C ARG A 416 -1.55 8.52 20.14
N HIS A 417 -0.67 7.96 19.31
CA HIS A 417 0.78 7.92 19.57
C HIS A 417 1.37 9.31 19.75
N ARG A 418 0.95 10.29 18.95
CA ARG A 418 1.41 11.69 19.11
C ARG A 418 1.03 12.27 20.48
N ALA A 419 -0.21 12.04 20.91
CA ALA A 419 -0.65 12.49 22.24
C ALA A 419 0.09 11.80 23.37
N GLU A 420 0.35 10.49 23.26
CA GLU A 420 1.16 9.73 24.21
C GLU A 420 2.59 10.25 24.28
N ASP A 421 3.23 10.49 23.13
CA ASP A 421 4.61 11.01 23.08
C ASP A 421 4.69 12.42 23.69
N GLU A 422 3.70 13.27 23.47
CA GLU A 422 3.62 14.58 24.09
C GLU A 422 3.44 14.49 25.60
N TYR A 423 2.56 13.62 26.07
CA TYR A 423 2.39 13.34 27.49
C TYR A 423 3.70 12.85 28.14
N LEU A 424 4.41 11.93 27.48
CA LEU A 424 5.69 11.44 27.98
C LEU A 424 6.77 12.52 28.02
N ARG A 425 6.83 13.39 27.01
CA ARG A 425 7.75 14.56 27.01
C ARG A 425 7.50 15.49 28.20
N THR A 426 6.22 15.77 28.50
CA THR A 426 5.86 16.63 29.66
C THR A 426 6.21 16.00 31.00
N LYS A 427 6.14 14.67 31.10
CA LYS A 427 6.45 13.93 32.33
C LYS A 427 7.95 13.70 32.52
N THR A 428 8.71 13.51 31.44
CA THR A 428 10.15 13.20 31.51
C THR A 428 11.02 14.44 31.42
N GLY A 429 10.46 15.62 31.14
CA GLY A 429 11.20 16.87 31.01
C GLY A 429 12.19 16.90 29.83
N LYS A 430 11.98 16.04 28.82
CA LYS A 430 12.84 15.88 27.64
C LYS A 430 12.16 16.37 26.36
#